data_c7799fd31b91ef42b2655acdac562b18
#
_entry.id   c7799fd31b91ef42b2655acdac562b18
#
_cell.length_a   1.000
_cell.length_b   1.000
_cell.length_c   1.000
_cell.angle_alpha   90.00
_cell.angle_beta   90.00
_cell.angle_gamma   90.00
#
_symmetry.space_group_name_H-M   'P 1'
#
loop_
_entity.id
_entity.type
_entity.pdbx_description
1 polymer ?
#
loop_
_entity_poly.entity_id
_entity_poly.type
_entity_poly.pdbx_seq_one_letter_code
_entity_poly.pdbx_strand_id
1 'polypeptide(L)'
;MIVLSDFLILGAVIFCMGVAGILFKRKNIINVLMAIELMLLAVNTNFVAFSHYRGDPAGQIFVFFILVVAAAEAAIGLAIVVLLFRNRRTIDVADWSELKG
;
A
#
# COMPACT_ATOMS: atom_id res chain seq x y z
N MET A 1 -28.32 0.47 -11.35
CA MET A 1 -27.80 1.84 -11.17
C MET A 1 -26.79 1.89 -10.07
N ILE A 2 -25.62 2.50 -10.32
CA ILE A 2 -24.55 2.58 -9.32
C ILE A 2 -24.86 3.75 -8.38
N VAL A 3 -24.91 3.48 -7.10
CA VAL A 3 -25.15 4.49 -6.07
C VAL A 3 -23.95 4.59 -5.12
N LEU A 4 -23.93 5.59 -4.25
CA LEU A 4 -22.81 5.82 -3.32
C LEU A 4 -22.48 4.58 -2.50
N SER A 5 -23.48 3.85 -2.02
CA SER A 5 -23.25 2.64 -1.24
C SER A 5 -22.47 1.57 -1.99
N ASP A 6 -22.63 1.51 -3.31
CA ASP A 6 -21.87 0.55 -4.12
C ASP A 6 -20.36 0.84 -4.09
N PHE A 7 -20.00 2.12 -4.18
CA PHE A 7 -18.59 2.53 -4.08
C PHE A 7 -18.03 2.32 -2.67
N LEU A 8 -18.85 2.57 -1.65
CA LEU A 8 -18.43 2.35 -0.26
C LEU A 8 -18.21 0.86 0.02
N ILE A 9 -19.04 0.00 -0.54
CA ILE A 9 -18.88 -1.45 -0.42
C ILE A 9 -17.59 -1.89 -1.12
N LEU A 10 -17.36 -1.40 -2.33
CA LEU A 10 -16.13 -1.69 -3.06
C LEU A 10 -14.89 -1.25 -2.26
N GLY A 11 -14.92 -0.04 -1.73
CA GLY A 11 -13.84 0.47 -0.90
C GLY A 11 -13.61 -0.40 0.34
N ALA A 12 -14.69 -0.82 1.01
CA ALA A 12 -14.60 -1.69 2.18
C ALA A 12 -13.97 -3.04 1.83
N VAL A 13 -14.34 -3.63 0.70
CA VAL A 13 -13.78 -4.89 0.23
C VAL A 13 -12.29 -4.75 -0.05
N ILE A 14 -11.88 -3.70 -0.76
CA ILE A 14 -10.47 -3.45 -1.08
C ILE A 14 -9.66 -3.22 0.20
N PHE A 15 -10.20 -2.44 1.13
CA PHE A 15 -9.56 -2.19 2.41
C PHE A 15 -9.36 -3.49 3.20
N CYS A 16 -10.38 -4.32 3.27
CA CYS A 16 -10.30 -5.61 3.95
C CYS A 16 -9.29 -6.55 3.29
N MET A 17 -9.18 -6.53 1.97
CA MET A 17 -8.16 -7.29 1.26
C MET A 17 -6.76 -6.84 1.64
N GLY A 18 -6.56 -5.52 1.78
CA GLY A 18 -5.29 -4.97 2.24
C GLY A 18 -4.94 -5.42 3.65
N VAL A 19 -5.91 -5.33 4.57
CA VAL A 19 -5.73 -5.79 5.96
C VAL A 19 -5.40 -7.28 6.00
N ALA A 20 -6.12 -8.09 5.23
CA ALA A 20 -5.87 -9.52 5.14
C ALA A 20 -4.46 -9.81 4.62
N GLY A 21 -4.01 -9.06 3.63
CA GLY A 21 -2.66 -9.19 3.09
C GLY A 21 -1.59 -8.97 4.14
N ILE A 22 -1.77 -7.97 5.00
CA ILE A 22 -0.84 -7.71 6.10
C ILE A 22 -0.86 -8.86 7.10
N LEU A 23 -2.05 -9.30 7.51
CA LEU A 23 -2.19 -10.34 8.54
C LEU A 23 -1.60 -11.68 8.09
N PHE A 24 -1.80 -12.06 6.83
CA PHE A 24 -1.36 -13.36 6.33
C PHE A 24 0.07 -13.39 5.81
N LYS A 25 0.61 -12.25 5.37
CA LYS A 25 1.92 -12.18 4.74
C LYS A 25 2.81 -11.09 5.36
N ARG A 26 2.67 -10.87 6.65
CA ARG A 26 3.37 -9.78 7.35
C ARG A 26 4.90 -9.89 7.33
N LYS A 27 5.44 -11.06 7.08
CA LYS A 27 6.90 -11.25 7.04
C LYS A 27 7.51 -10.82 5.72
N ASN A 28 6.70 -10.65 4.68
CA ASN A 28 7.17 -10.20 3.38
C ASN A 28 6.91 -8.70 3.27
N ILE A 29 7.99 -7.93 3.29
CA ILE A 29 7.93 -6.46 3.24
C ILE A 29 7.23 -5.97 1.98
N ILE A 30 7.48 -6.62 0.83
CA ILE A 30 6.83 -6.22 -0.43
C ILE A 30 5.33 -6.41 -0.32
N ASN A 31 4.88 -7.52 0.26
CA ASN A 31 3.46 -7.77 0.48
C ASN A 31 2.82 -6.72 1.40
N VAL A 32 3.52 -6.35 2.47
CA VAL A 32 3.04 -5.32 3.40
C VAL A 32 2.89 -3.98 2.68
N LEU A 33 3.87 -3.60 1.87
CA LEU A 33 3.80 -2.35 1.11
C LEU A 33 2.65 -2.37 0.11
N MET A 34 2.47 -3.48 -0.61
CA MET A 34 1.34 -3.61 -1.54
C MET A 34 0.00 -3.56 -0.82
N ALA A 35 -0.09 -4.18 0.35
CA ALA A 35 -1.30 -4.17 1.17
C ALA A 35 -1.65 -2.76 1.63
N ILE A 36 -0.66 -1.99 2.07
CA ILE A 36 -0.85 -0.59 2.46
C ILE A 36 -1.34 0.23 1.26
N GLU A 37 -0.78 -0.01 0.08
CA GLU A 37 -1.23 0.69 -1.14
C GLU A 37 -2.68 0.36 -1.48
N LEU A 38 -3.11 -0.90 -1.30
CA LEU A 38 -4.51 -1.26 -1.47
C LEU A 38 -5.41 -0.52 -0.48
N MET A 39 -4.99 -0.40 0.77
CA MET A 39 -5.75 0.32 1.79
C MET A 39 -5.87 1.80 1.44
N LEU A 40 -4.79 2.41 0.94
CA LEU A 40 -4.82 3.80 0.49
C LEU A 40 -5.73 3.97 -0.73
N LEU A 41 -5.70 3.02 -1.66
CA LEU A 41 -6.62 3.03 -2.80
C LEU A 41 -8.07 3.00 -2.34
N ALA A 42 -8.39 2.19 -1.35
CA ALA A 42 -9.74 2.10 -0.80
C ALA A 42 -10.18 3.44 -0.19
N VAL A 43 -9.31 4.07 0.59
CA VAL A 43 -9.57 5.39 1.19
C VAL A 43 -9.77 6.44 0.11
N ASN A 44 -8.92 6.46 -0.91
CA ASN A 44 -9.04 7.39 -2.03
C ASN A 44 -10.34 7.19 -2.80
N THR A 45 -10.74 5.95 -3.01
CA THR A 45 -12.01 5.62 -3.66
C THR A 45 -13.17 6.23 -2.89
N ASN A 46 -13.16 6.14 -1.57
CA ASN A 46 -14.19 6.73 -0.72
C ASN A 46 -14.21 8.25 -0.83
N PHE A 47 -13.06 8.91 -0.80
CA PHE A 47 -12.98 10.37 -0.94
C PHE A 47 -13.54 10.83 -2.28
N VAL A 48 -13.18 10.15 -3.36
CA VAL A 48 -13.67 10.49 -4.69
C VAL A 48 -15.18 10.27 -4.78
N ALA A 49 -15.67 9.15 -4.23
CA ALA A 49 -17.10 8.85 -4.23
C ALA A 49 -17.89 9.91 -3.45
N PHE A 50 -17.46 10.26 -2.26
CA PHE A 50 -18.12 11.30 -1.45
C PHE A 50 -18.10 12.64 -2.17
N SER A 51 -16.97 13.01 -2.76
CA SER A 51 -16.83 14.25 -3.52
C SER A 51 -17.84 14.31 -4.66
N HIS A 52 -17.93 13.23 -5.42
CA HIS A 52 -18.85 13.15 -6.56
C HIS A 52 -20.32 13.27 -6.12
N TYR A 53 -20.71 12.51 -5.10
CA TYR A 53 -22.12 12.46 -4.69
C TYR A 53 -22.56 13.68 -3.87
N ARG A 54 -21.63 14.41 -3.27
CA ARG A 54 -21.93 15.67 -2.57
C ARG A 54 -21.79 16.89 -3.46
N GLY A 55 -21.15 16.73 -4.63
CA GLY A 55 -20.83 17.86 -5.49
C GLY A 55 -19.78 18.79 -4.89
N ASP A 56 -18.94 18.29 -3.98
CA ASP A 56 -17.91 19.05 -3.28
C ASP A 56 -16.53 18.57 -3.71
N PRO A 57 -15.71 19.43 -4.33
CA PRO A 57 -14.37 19.02 -4.80
C PRO A 57 -13.35 18.78 -3.68
N ALA A 58 -13.68 19.08 -2.43
CA ALA A 58 -12.77 18.93 -1.30
C ALA A 58 -12.22 17.50 -1.21
N GLY A 59 -13.06 16.46 -1.46
CA GLY A 59 -12.62 15.07 -1.45
C GLY A 59 -11.53 14.79 -2.46
N GLN A 60 -11.63 15.39 -3.65
CA GLN A 60 -10.63 15.23 -4.70
C GLN A 60 -9.32 15.95 -4.37
N ILE A 61 -9.40 17.08 -3.69
CA ILE A 61 -8.22 17.80 -3.22
C ILE A 61 -7.47 16.93 -2.19
N PHE A 62 -8.19 16.34 -1.25
CA PHE A 62 -7.59 15.41 -0.28
C PHE A 62 -6.93 14.22 -0.98
N VAL A 63 -7.53 13.71 -2.04
CA VAL A 63 -6.95 12.62 -2.83
C VAL A 63 -5.59 13.02 -3.39
N PHE A 64 -5.44 14.25 -3.89
CA PHE A 64 -4.13 14.72 -4.35
C PHE A 64 -3.07 14.66 -3.27
N PHE A 65 -3.38 15.11 -2.07
CA PHE A 65 -2.44 15.06 -0.95
C PHE A 65 -2.11 13.61 -0.58
N ILE A 66 -3.10 12.74 -0.55
CA ILE A 66 -2.90 11.33 -0.22
C ILE A 66 -2.03 10.66 -1.30
N LEU A 67 -2.23 10.98 -2.57
CA LEU A 67 -1.41 10.44 -3.65
C LEU A 67 0.05 10.87 -3.53
N VAL A 68 0.29 12.12 -3.15
CA VAL A 68 1.66 12.61 -2.94
C VAL A 68 2.32 11.84 -1.79
N VAL A 69 1.61 11.67 -0.68
CA VAL A 69 2.10 10.90 0.47
C VAL A 69 2.34 9.44 0.07
N ALA A 70 1.40 8.83 -0.64
CA ALA A 70 1.53 7.46 -1.11
C ALA A 70 2.73 7.28 -2.02
N ALA A 71 2.97 8.22 -2.93
CA ALA A 71 4.13 8.18 -3.82
C ALA A 71 5.43 8.28 -3.02
N ALA A 72 5.50 9.16 -2.03
CA ALA A 72 6.66 9.30 -1.16
C ALA A 72 6.90 8.01 -0.36
N GLU A 73 5.85 7.44 0.21
CA GLU A 73 5.94 6.18 0.96
C GLU A 73 6.40 5.04 0.07
N ALA A 74 5.88 4.94 -1.15
CA ALA A 74 6.28 3.92 -2.09
C ALA A 74 7.76 4.05 -2.47
N ALA A 75 8.23 5.27 -2.70
CA ALA A 75 9.63 5.52 -3.02
C ALA A 75 10.55 5.16 -1.86
N ILE A 76 10.21 5.59 -0.65
CA ILE A 76 10.99 5.29 0.56
C ILE A 76 10.95 3.79 0.85
N GLY A 77 9.78 3.19 0.76
CA GLY A 77 9.60 1.76 0.99
C GLY A 77 10.40 0.93 0.01
N LEU A 78 10.39 1.30 -1.26
CA LEU A 78 11.17 0.60 -2.28
C LEU A 78 12.67 0.73 -2.00
N ALA A 79 13.12 1.92 -1.60
CA ALA A 79 14.52 2.13 -1.23
C ALA A 79 14.92 1.24 -0.06
N ILE A 80 14.07 1.14 0.96
CA ILE A 80 14.30 0.27 2.12
C ILE A 80 14.38 -1.20 1.69
N VAL A 81 13.47 -1.64 0.83
CA VAL A 81 13.45 -3.01 0.32
C VAL A 81 14.75 -3.33 -0.42
N VAL A 82 15.21 -2.40 -1.28
CA VAL A 82 16.46 -2.58 -2.02
C VAL A 82 17.65 -2.69 -1.06
N LEU A 83 17.71 -1.82 -0.06
CA LEU A 83 18.79 -1.86 0.93
C LEU A 83 18.78 -3.17 1.72
N LEU A 84 17.61 -3.60 2.17
CA LEU A 84 17.48 -4.86 2.90
C LEU A 84 17.88 -6.06 2.03
N PHE A 85 17.48 -6.04 0.77
CA PHE A 85 17.84 -7.10 -0.18
C PHE A 85 19.36 -7.17 -0.36
N ARG A 86 20.01 -6.03 -0.53
CA ARG A 86 21.46 -5.96 -0.68
C ARG A 86 22.19 -6.48 0.56
N ASN A 87 21.75 -6.04 1.74
CA ASN A 87 22.34 -6.48 2.99
C ASN A 87 22.18 -7.98 3.22
N ARG A 88 20.98 -8.49 2.95
CA ARG A 88 20.70 -9.91 3.08
C ARG A 88 21.57 -10.74 2.14
N ARG A 89 21.73 -10.26 0.93
CA ARG A 89 22.57 -10.92 -0.07
C ARG A 89 24.03 -10.99 0.39
N THR A 90 24.53 -9.91 0.96
CA THR A 90 25.88 -9.84 1.52
C THR A 90 26.03 -10.81 2.69
N ILE A 91 25.05 -10.84 3.57
CA ILE A 91 25.06 -11.76 4.73
C ILE A 91 25.03 -13.21 4.26
N ASP A 92 24.17 -13.53 3.29
CA ASP A 92 24.07 -14.89 2.74
C ASP A 92 25.39 -15.35 2.14
N VAL A 93 26.07 -14.47 1.42
CA VAL A 93 27.37 -14.78 0.83
C VAL A 93 28.43 -15.00 1.92
N ALA A 94 28.43 -14.18 2.95
CA ALA A 94 29.34 -14.31 4.08
C ALA A 94 29.12 -15.64 4.82
N ASP A 95 27.86 -15.99 5.09
CA ASP A 95 27.50 -17.26 5.71
C ASP A 95 27.96 -18.44 4.88
N TRP A 96 27.76 -18.34 3.58
CA TRP A 96 28.19 -19.40 2.65
C TRP A 96 29.69 -19.56 2.64
N SER A 97 30.44 -18.47 2.67
CA SER A 97 31.89 -18.47 2.72
C SER A 97 32.39 -19.11 4.01
N GLU A 98 31.77 -18.82 5.15
CA GLU A 98 32.11 -19.42 6.43
C GLU A 98 31.87 -20.92 6.44
N LEU A 99 30.75 -21.36 5.84
CA LEU A 99 30.45 -22.79 5.76
C LEU A 99 31.43 -23.53 4.87
N LYS A 100 31.94 -22.90 3.85
CA LYS A 100 32.94 -23.51 2.94
C LYS A 100 34.35 -23.44 3.46
N GLY A 101 34.63 -22.38 4.20
CA GLY A 101 35.97 -22.15 4.71
C GLY A 101 36.31 -22.96 5.90
#